data_e5bfb782c72e3d4fdb92490f50eebe29
#
_entry.id   e5bfb782c72e3d4fdb92490f50eebe29
#
_cell.length_a   1.000
_cell.length_b   1.000
_cell.length_c   1.000
_cell.angle_alpha   90.00
_cell.angle_beta   90.00
_cell.angle_gamma   90.00
#
_symmetry.space_group_name_H-M   'P 1'
#
loop_
_entity.id
_entity.type
_entity.pdbx_description
1 polymer ?
#
loop_
_entity_poly.entity_id
_entity_poly.type
_entity_poly.pdbx_seq_one_letter_code
_entity_poly.pdbx_strand_id
1 'polypeptide(L)'
;MVTAIENYGRVYRLLKSNVPVSVEMNVDVRYFGDHEHGFDTIGEIPGTDPKLKDEVVMLGGHLDSWASATGATDNGAGTVVALEVMRIFNSLQVKPRRTVRIGLWTGEEQGLFGSIGYVKQHFGYVPLSTAPDQLDKPEFLRKPAGPVVLKPEQPKVSGYFNVDNGTGKILGIYLQENSAVAPIFAQWMEPLKDLGVTTITARNTGGTDHESFDAVGIPGFQFTQDGLDYGSRTHHSNMDTYERLQPADLAQAATVEAIFVYNAAMREQMLPRKPLPHPELEDQRSAPLKVMPGALEPPEGAKKIDKESK
;
A
#
# COMPACT_ATOMS: atom_id res chain seq x y z
N MET A 1 8.44 12.98 15.10
CA MET A 1 8.20 14.34 14.56
C MET A 1 8.59 14.33 13.09
N VAL A 2 7.70 14.75 12.22
CA VAL A 2 7.95 14.92 10.78
C VAL A 2 8.12 16.41 10.51
N THR A 3 8.99 16.78 9.60
CA THR A 3 9.24 18.17 9.21
C THR A 3 9.36 18.28 7.69
N ALA A 4 8.91 19.40 7.14
CA ALA A 4 9.03 19.67 5.72
C ALA A 4 10.50 19.64 5.25
N ILE A 5 10.73 19.21 4.01
CA ILE A 5 12.08 18.99 3.46
C ILE A 5 12.97 20.26 3.50
N GLU A 6 12.37 21.44 3.41
CA GLU A 6 13.09 22.70 3.49
C GLU A 6 13.76 22.87 4.87
N ASN A 7 13.03 22.58 5.94
CA ASN A 7 13.54 22.66 7.31
C ASN A 7 14.55 21.53 7.57
N TYR A 8 14.23 20.31 7.18
CA TYR A 8 15.16 19.18 7.25
C TYR A 8 16.45 19.50 6.52
N GLY A 9 16.37 19.94 5.27
CA GLY A 9 17.53 20.29 4.46
C GLY A 9 18.37 21.43 5.07
N ARG A 10 17.73 22.40 5.74
CA ARG A 10 18.45 23.46 6.48
C ARG A 10 19.25 22.88 7.63
N VAL A 11 18.62 22.08 8.48
CA VAL A 11 19.28 21.41 9.62
C VAL A 11 20.43 20.55 9.12
N TYR A 12 20.19 19.73 8.11
CA TYR A 12 21.21 18.87 7.50
C TYR A 12 22.43 19.66 7.01
N ARG A 13 22.23 20.76 6.27
CA ARG A 13 23.33 21.59 5.76
C ARG A 13 24.13 22.26 6.87
N LEU A 14 23.47 22.75 7.93
CA LEU A 14 24.15 23.33 9.09
C LEU A 14 25.02 22.27 9.78
N LEU A 15 24.51 21.11 10.07
CA LEU A 15 25.28 20.01 10.67
C LEU A 15 26.45 19.58 9.80
N LYS A 16 26.24 19.47 8.48
CA LYS A 16 27.30 19.13 7.53
C LYS A 16 28.41 20.21 7.46
N SER A 17 28.07 21.43 7.78
CA SER A 17 29.04 22.56 7.88
C SER A 17 29.63 22.73 9.29
N ASN A 18 29.48 21.73 10.16
CA ASN A 18 29.91 21.74 11.57
C ASN A 18 29.30 22.90 12.39
N VAL A 19 28.13 23.42 11.99
CA VAL A 19 27.39 24.41 12.79
C VAL A 19 26.48 23.60 13.74
N PRO A 20 26.62 23.77 15.07
CA PRO A 20 25.77 23.08 16.04
C PRO A 20 24.31 23.53 15.88
N VAL A 21 23.40 22.54 15.94
CA VAL A 21 21.96 22.77 15.90
C VAL A 21 21.35 22.19 17.16
N SER A 22 20.53 22.98 17.83
CA SER A 22 19.65 22.50 18.91
C SER A 22 18.20 22.66 18.50
N VAL A 23 17.37 21.70 18.93
CA VAL A 23 15.93 21.73 18.70
C VAL A 23 15.25 21.62 20.06
N GLU A 24 14.34 22.53 20.32
CA GLU A 24 13.44 22.45 21.47
C GLU A 24 12.09 21.89 21.01
N MET A 25 11.59 20.88 21.70
CA MET A 25 10.28 20.28 21.42
C MET A 25 9.45 20.30 22.69
N ASN A 26 8.23 20.81 22.58
CA ASN A 26 7.20 20.67 23.59
C ASN A 26 6.12 19.73 23.05
N VAL A 27 5.93 18.58 23.70
CA VAL A 27 4.99 17.54 23.27
C VAL A 27 4.02 17.30 24.43
N ASP A 28 2.75 17.56 24.18
CA ASP A 28 1.66 17.25 25.10
C ASP A 28 0.68 16.32 24.38
N VAL A 29 0.61 15.06 24.83
CA VAL A 29 -0.25 14.03 24.25
C VAL A 29 -1.11 13.40 25.33
N ARG A 30 -2.36 13.11 24.98
CA ARG A 30 -3.31 12.47 25.88
C ARG A 30 -3.97 11.29 25.17
N TYR A 31 -3.94 10.12 25.83
CA TYR A 31 -4.71 8.95 25.40
C TYR A 31 -6.12 9.02 25.96
N PHE A 32 -7.12 8.76 25.14
CA PHE A 32 -8.54 8.92 25.51
C PHE A 32 -9.23 7.62 25.93
N GLY A 33 -8.62 6.48 25.79
CA GLY A 33 -9.17 5.20 26.26
C GLY A 33 -8.59 3.99 25.55
N ASP A 34 -8.90 2.81 26.11
CA ASP A 34 -8.36 1.53 25.64
C ASP A 34 -9.37 0.76 24.75
N HIS A 35 -10.53 1.35 24.42
CA HIS A 35 -11.65 0.67 23.75
C HIS A 35 -12.24 1.47 22.57
N GLU A 36 -11.44 2.28 21.93
CA GLU A 36 -11.89 2.99 20.74
C GLU A 36 -11.92 2.03 19.55
N HIS A 37 -13.04 2.03 18.82
CA HIS A 37 -13.23 1.23 17.63
C HIS A 37 -13.21 2.13 16.39
N GLY A 38 -12.41 1.74 15.39
CA GLY A 38 -12.52 2.26 14.04
C GLY A 38 -13.59 1.51 13.25
N PHE A 39 -14.06 2.11 12.16
CA PHE A 39 -15.06 1.53 11.29
C PHE A 39 -14.62 1.63 9.83
N ASP A 40 -14.60 0.49 9.13
CA ASP A 40 -14.43 0.47 7.70
C ASP A 40 -15.76 0.72 7.01
N THR A 41 -15.73 1.43 5.88
CA THR A 41 -16.91 1.63 5.06
C THR A 41 -16.84 0.75 3.82
N ILE A 42 -17.83 -0.13 3.66
CA ILE A 42 -17.89 -1.07 2.55
C ILE A 42 -19.11 -0.77 1.69
N GLY A 43 -18.90 -0.73 0.38
CA GLY A 43 -19.97 -0.56 -0.61
C GLY A 43 -19.79 -1.52 -1.79
N GLU A 44 -20.90 -1.85 -2.49
CA GLU A 44 -20.86 -2.81 -3.60
C GLU A 44 -21.70 -2.38 -4.79
N ILE A 45 -21.23 -2.74 -5.98
CA ILE A 45 -22.02 -2.89 -7.19
C ILE A 45 -22.08 -4.37 -7.50
N PRO A 46 -23.26 -5.03 -7.37
CA PRO A 46 -23.38 -6.47 -7.54
C PRO A 46 -23.01 -6.93 -8.95
N GLY A 47 -22.35 -8.08 -9.03
CA GLY A 47 -22.06 -8.75 -10.27
C GLY A 47 -23.33 -9.28 -10.95
N THR A 48 -23.32 -9.34 -12.28
CA THR A 48 -24.49 -9.71 -13.08
C THR A 48 -24.36 -11.05 -13.80
N ASP A 49 -23.13 -11.59 -13.92
CA ASP A 49 -22.90 -12.87 -14.55
C ASP A 49 -23.31 -14.02 -13.59
N PRO A 50 -24.20 -14.94 -14.00
CA PRO A 50 -24.65 -16.01 -13.12
C PRO A 50 -23.53 -16.91 -12.55
N LYS A 51 -22.39 -17.00 -13.24
CA LYS A 51 -21.25 -17.82 -12.82
C LYS A 51 -20.21 -17.04 -12.01
N LEU A 52 -20.05 -15.74 -12.28
CA LEU A 52 -18.97 -14.92 -11.75
C LEU A 52 -19.41 -13.90 -10.69
N LYS A 53 -20.71 -13.68 -10.49
CA LYS A 53 -21.23 -12.65 -9.59
C LYS A 53 -20.81 -12.79 -8.12
N ASP A 54 -20.46 -14.01 -7.71
CA ASP A 54 -19.98 -14.31 -6.35
C ASP A 54 -18.46 -14.11 -6.20
N GLU A 55 -17.76 -13.82 -7.29
CA GLU A 55 -16.38 -13.39 -7.29
C GLU A 55 -16.32 -11.87 -7.16
N VAL A 56 -15.25 -11.35 -6.53
CA VAL A 56 -15.15 -9.95 -6.16
C VAL A 56 -13.87 -9.33 -6.71
N VAL A 57 -13.97 -8.11 -7.23
CA VAL A 57 -12.86 -7.20 -7.46
C VAL A 57 -12.98 -6.06 -6.46
N MET A 58 -11.91 -5.75 -5.75
CA MET A 58 -11.92 -4.71 -4.73
C MET A 58 -11.06 -3.51 -5.14
N LEU A 59 -11.45 -2.34 -4.65
CA LEU A 59 -10.68 -1.11 -4.72
C LEU A 59 -10.86 -0.34 -3.41
N GLY A 60 -9.98 0.60 -3.13
CA GLY A 60 -10.14 1.44 -1.94
C GLY A 60 -8.91 2.26 -1.57
N GLY A 61 -8.96 2.80 -0.39
CA GLY A 61 -7.94 3.60 0.26
C GLY A 61 -8.35 3.88 1.70
N HIS A 62 -7.47 4.47 2.50
CA HIS A 62 -7.82 4.76 3.89
C HIS A 62 -8.50 6.10 4.08
N LEU A 63 -9.30 6.20 5.14
CA LEU A 63 -10.08 7.37 5.52
C LEU A 63 -9.43 8.22 6.61
N ASP A 64 -8.59 7.59 7.42
CA ASP A 64 -7.89 8.27 8.50
C ASP A 64 -6.69 9.08 7.98
N SER A 65 -6.15 9.92 8.84
CA SER A 65 -4.99 10.75 8.56
C SER A 65 -4.33 11.21 9.85
N TRP A 66 -3.13 11.76 9.75
CA TRP A 66 -2.50 12.40 10.89
C TRP A 66 -3.20 13.70 11.30
N ALA A 67 -3.37 13.89 12.61
CA ALA A 67 -4.15 14.97 13.21
C ALA A 67 -3.60 16.39 12.96
N SER A 68 -2.42 16.53 12.34
CA SER A 68 -1.77 17.84 12.15
C SER A 68 -2.33 18.65 10.98
N ALA A 69 -3.12 18.03 10.09
CA ALA A 69 -3.71 18.65 8.92
C ALA A 69 -5.07 17.99 8.57
N THR A 70 -5.52 18.13 7.32
CA THR A 70 -6.82 17.59 6.88
C THR A 70 -6.74 16.23 6.21
N GLY A 71 -5.53 15.69 5.98
CA GLY A 71 -5.33 14.41 5.28
C GLY A 71 -5.82 14.46 3.84
N ALA A 72 -5.62 15.58 3.17
CA ALA A 72 -6.18 15.76 1.82
C ALA A 72 -5.45 14.90 0.78
N THR A 73 -4.12 14.83 0.86
CA THR A 73 -3.30 14.03 -0.06
C THR A 73 -2.99 12.63 0.50
N ASP A 74 -3.07 12.48 1.83
CA ASP A 74 -2.83 11.27 2.60
C ASP A 74 -3.97 11.00 3.59
N ASN A 75 -5.07 10.27 3.22
CA ASN A 75 -5.36 9.76 1.89
C ASN A 75 -6.78 10.10 1.43
N GLY A 76 -7.20 11.36 1.66
CA GLY A 76 -8.44 11.89 1.08
C GLY A 76 -8.45 11.77 -0.45
N ALA A 77 -7.30 11.92 -1.09
CA ALA A 77 -7.12 11.77 -2.54
C ALA A 77 -7.50 10.36 -3.01
N GLY A 78 -6.94 9.30 -2.44
CA GLY A 78 -7.26 7.92 -2.81
C GLY A 78 -8.70 7.54 -2.48
N THR A 79 -9.20 7.97 -1.32
CA THR A 79 -10.61 7.78 -0.95
C THR A 79 -11.55 8.39 -1.99
N VAL A 80 -11.30 9.63 -2.42
CA VAL A 80 -12.15 10.31 -3.42
C VAL A 80 -12.03 9.64 -4.79
N VAL A 81 -10.84 9.20 -5.18
CA VAL A 81 -10.62 8.45 -6.43
C VAL A 81 -11.45 7.16 -6.42
N ALA A 82 -11.39 6.36 -5.37
CA ALA A 82 -12.16 5.12 -5.26
C ALA A 82 -13.69 5.37 -5.26
N LEU A 83 -14.16 6.40 -4.55
CA LEU A 83 -15.57 6.80 -4.58
C LEU A 83 -16.00 7.25 -5.97
N GLU A 84 -15.16 7.97 -6.69
CA GLU A 84 -15.46 8.43 -8.07
C GLU A 84 -15.54 7.27 -9.05
N VAL A 85 -14.72 6.23 -8.90
CA VAL A 85 -14.84 4.98 -9.67
C VAL A 85 -16.24 4.39 -9.49
N MET A 86 -16.71 4.25 -8.25
CA MET A 86 -18.05 3.72 -7.96
C MET A 86 -19.15 4.62 -8.55
N ARG A 87 -18.98 5.96 -8.49
CA ARG A 87 -19.90 6.92 -9.10
C ARG A 87 -19.93 6.79 -10.62
N ILE A 88 -18.77 6.65 -11.27
CA ILE A 88 -18.66 6.44 -12.73
C ILE A 88 -19.42 5.18 -13.11
N PHE A 89 -19.19 4.06 -12.43
CA PHE A 89 -19.87 2.79 -12.73
C PHE A 89 -21.38 2.90 -12.58
N ASN A 90 -21.85 3.55 -11.52
CA ASN A 90 -23.28 3.77 -11.30
C ASN A 90 -23.88 4.71 -12.36
N SER A 91 -23.22 5.81 -12.70
CA SER A 91 -23.70 6.79 -13.67
C SER A 91 -23.78 6.23 -15.09
N LEU A 92 -22.81 5.39 -15.47
CA LEU A 92 -22.77 4.71 -16.76
C LEU A 92 -23.62 3.43 -16.78
N GLN A 93 -24.29 3.08 -15.67
CA GLN A 93 -25.07 1.86 -15.51
C GLN A 93 -24.26 0.61 -15.89
N VAL A 94 -22.97 0.58 -15.52
CA VAL A 94 -22.09 -0.56 -15.77
C VAL A 94 -22.70 -1.82 -15.14
N LYS A 95 -22.70 -2.89 -15.89
CA LYS A 95 -23.14 -4.22 -15.45
C LYS A 95 -21.91 -5.13 -15.33
N PRO A 96 -21.14 -5.07 -14.23
CA PRO A 96 -19.95 -5.87 -14.08
C PRO A 96 -20.32 -7.35 -14.00
N ARG A 97 -19.46 -8.23 -14.51
CA ARG A 97 -19.67 -9.68 -14.39
C ARG A 97 -19.42 -10.14 -12.95
N ARG A 98 -18.34 -9.65 -12.32
CA ARG A 98 -18.01 -9.82 -10.90
C ARG A 98 -18.55 -8.69 -10.06
N THR A 99 -18.82 -8.92 -8.79
CA THR A 99 -19.12 -7.86 -7.84
C THR A 99 -17.91 -6.93 -7.69
N VAL A 100 -18.15 -5.62 -7.77
CA VAL A 100 -17.15 -4.59 -7.48
C VAL A 100 -17.40 -4.07 -6.08
N ARG A 101 -16.40 -4.17 -5.21
CA ARG A 101 -16.48 -3.79 -3.80
C ARG A 101 -15.48 -2.70 -3.48
N ILE A 102 -15.96 -1.57 -2.96
CA ILE A 102 -15.09 -0.54 -2.38
C ILE A 102 -14.92 -0.81 -0.89
N GLY A 103 -13.68 -0.67 -0.41
CA GLY A 103 -13.33 -0.64 1.01
C GLY A 103 -12.63 0.66 1.34
N LEU A 104 -13.18 1.43 2.30
CA LEU A 104 -12.53 2.62 2.83
C LEU A 104 -12.10 2.30 4.26
N TRP A 105 -10.80 2.28 4.47
CA TRP A 105 -10.17 1.71 5.66
C TRP A 105 -9.93 2.76 6.74
N THR A 106 -9.93 2.32 7.99
CA THR A 106 -9.58 3.14 9.14
C THR A 106 -8.31 2.64 9.81
N GLY A 107 -7.58 3.53 10.47
CA GLY A 107 -6.39 3.15 11.23
C GLY A 107 -5.24 2.63 10.37
N GLU A 108 -5.15 3.06 9.13
CA GLU A 108 -4.02 2.76 8.25
C GLU A 108 -2.74 3.33 8.83
N GLU A 109 -2.76 4.60 9.19
CA GLU A 109 -1.66 5.39 9.74
C GLU A 109 -1.08 4.84 11.05
N GLN A 110 -1.85 4.01 11.75
CA GLN A 110 -1.44 3.37 13.00
C GLN A 110 -0.99 1.91 12.79
N GLY A 111 -0.98 1.41 11.55
CA GLY A 111 -0.50 0.08 11.18
C GLY A 111 -1.53 -0.78 10.45
N LEU A 112 -2.23 -0.23 9.47
CA LEU A 112 -3.17 -0.92 8.57
C LEU A 112 -4.33 -1.62 9.31
N PHE A 113 -4.79 -1.09 10.45
CA PHE A 113 -5.71 -1.81 11.32
C PHE A 113 -7.03 -2.18 10.65
N GLY A 114 -7.61 -1.27 9.86
CA GLY A 114 -8.87 -1.51 9.14
C GLY A 114 -8.72 -2.64 8.11
N SER A 115 -7.81 -2.48 7.17
CA SER A 115 -7.63 -3.48 6.11
C SER A 115 -7.15 -4.83 6.66
N ILE A 116 -6.24 -4.87 7.64
CA ILE A 116 -5.86 -6.12 8.34
C ILE A 116 -7.07 -6.74 9.03
N GLY A 117 -7.86 -5.94 9.76
CA GLY A 117 -9.07 -6.40 10.46
C GLY A 117 -10.08 -7.02 9.49
N TYR A 118 -10.36 -6.32 8.40
CA TYR A 118 -11.26 -6.79 7.35
C TYR A 118 -10.75 -8.07 6.68
N VAL A 119 -9.50 -8.10 6.26
CA VAL A 119 -8.87 -9.28 5.65
C VAL A 119 -8.88 -10.46 6.62
N LYS A 120 -8.54 -10.24 7.88
CA LYS A 120 -8.57 -11.25 8.95
C LYS A 120 -9.99 -11.79 9.18
N GLN A 121 -11.00 -10.93 9.09
CA GLN A 121 -12.39 -11.33 9.26
C GLN A 121 -12.92 -12.16 8.10
N HIS A 122 -12.56 -11.84 6.85
CA HIS A 122 -13.18 -12.39 5.64
C HIS A 122 -12.30 -13.38 4.87
N PHE A 123 -10.98 -13.13 4.77
CA PHE A 123 -10.13 -13.80 3.79
C PHE A 123 -9.04 -14.68 4.41
N GLY A 124 -8.48 -14.30 5.52
CA GLY A 124 -7.42 -15.06 6.16
C GLY A 124 -6.51 -14.19 7.02
N TYR A 125 -5.50 -14.80 7.62
CA TYR A 125 -4.55 -14.10 8.47
C TYR A 125 -3.23 -14.84 8.59
N VAL A 126 -2.18 -14.12 8.95
CA VAL A 126 -0.89 -14.67 9.35
C VAL A 126 -0.91 -14.88 10.86
N PRO A 127 -0.73 -16.10 11.39
CA PRO A 127 -0.58 -16.31 12.82
C PRO A 127 0.62 -15.55 13.36
N LEU A 128 0.45 -14.86 14.48
CA LEU A 128 1.52 -14.10 15.13
C LEU A 128 2.07 -14.83 16.35
N SER A 129 3.35 -14.65 16.63
CA SER A 129 4.01 -15.27 17.77
C SER A 129 3.44 -14.77 19.10
N THR A 130 3.18 -15.72 19.99
CA THR A 130 2.76 -15.48 21.37
C THR A 130 3.90 -15.64 22.36
N ALA A 131 5.15 -15.70 21.90
CA ALA A 131 6.31 -15.73 22.79
C ALA A 131 6.37 -14.47 23.68
N PRO A 132 6.85 -14.58 24.92
CA PRO A 132 6.83 -13.44 25.86
C PRO A 132 7.48 -12.17 25.31
N ASP A 133 8.59 -12.29 24.59
CA ASP A 133 9.32 -11.17 23.97
C ASP A 133 8.59 -10.55 22.77
N GLN A 134 7.51 -11.16 22.30
CA GLN A 134 6.67 -10.68 21.20
C GLN A 134 5.35 -10.07 21.72
N LEU A 135 4.83 -10.52 22.85
CA LEU A 135 3.55 -10.03 23.40
C LEU A 135 3.59 -8.56 23.77
N ASP A 136 4.75 -8.05 24.17
CA ASP A 136 4.95 -6.64 24.51
C ASP A 136 5.02 -5.73 23.25
N LYS A 137 5.03 -6.31 22.05
CA LYS A 137 5.07 -5.57 20.79
C LYS A 137 3.66 -5.39 20.21
N PRO A 138 3.38 -4.26 19.57
CA PRO A 138 2.20 -4.12 18.72
C PRO A 138 2.11 -5.27 17.68
N GLU A 139 0.91 -5.68 17.30
CA GLU A 139 0.70 -6.83 16.39
C GLU A 139 1.51 -6.72 15.10
N PHE A 140 1.57 -5.53 14.49
CA PHE A 140 2.29 -5.30 13.24
C PHE A 140 3.84 -5.44 13.35
N LEU A 141 4.38 -5.48 14.58
CA LEU A 141 5.79 -5.72 14.85
C LEU A 141 6.09 -7.15 15.35
N ARG A 142 5.04 -7.98 15.52
CA ARG A 142 5.22 -9.36 15.98
C ARG A 142 5.66 -10.26 14.85
N LYS A 143 6.49 -11.22 15.18
CA LYS A 143 6.96 -12.22 14.20
C LYS A 143 5.84 -13.16 13.78
N PRO A 144 5.76 -13.54 12.50
CA PRO A 144 4.94 -14.66 12.06
C PRO A 144 5.27 -15.95 12.82
N ALA A 145 4.25 -16.75 13.12
CA ALA A 145 4.36 -17.99 13.90
C ALA A 145 3.87 -19.24 13.17
N GLY A 146 3.49 -19.11 11.90
CA GLY A 146 3.01 -20.23 11.11
C GLY A 146 2.57 -19.80 9.71
N PRO A 147 2.15 -20.77 8.90
CA PRO A 147 1.66 -20.50 7.57
C PRO A 147 0.37 -19.66 7.60
N VAL A 148 0.09 -18.99 6.50
CA VAL A 148 -1.16 -18.24 6.30
C VAL A 148 -2.37 -19.15 6.48
N VAL A 149 -3.32 -18.71 7.30
CA VAL A 149 -4.61 -19.38 7.50
C VAL A 149 -5.65 -18.73 6.59
N LEU A 150 -6.14 -19.47 5.61
CA LEU A 150 -7.12 -18.98 4.64
C LEU A 150 -8.56 -19.23 5.10
N LYS A 151 -9.47 -18.35 4.66
CA LYS A 151 -10.92 -18.46 4.87
C LYS A 151 -11.64 -18.76 3.55
N PRO A 152 -12.89 -19.27 3.59
CA PRO A 152 -13.62 -19.68 2.39
C PRO A 152 -13.90 -18.57 1.36
N GLU A 153 -13.87 -17.30 1.76
CA GLU A 153 -14.08 -16.18 0.87
C GLU A 153 -12.79 -15.76 0.12
N GLN A 154 -11.61 -16.13 0.63
CA GLN A 154 -10.33 -15.73 0.04
C GLN A 154 -10.21 -16.09 -1.46
N PRO A 155 -10.55 -17.30 -1.90
CA PRO A 155 -10.43 -17.67 -3.31
C PRO A 155 -11.38 -16.92 -4.24
N LYS A 156 -12.40 -16.25 -3.70
CA LYS A 156 -13.37 -15.48 -4.50
C LYS A 156 -12.90 -14.09 -4.86
N VAL A 157 -11.84 -13.55 -4.25
CA VAL A 157 -11.34 -12.21 -4.54
C VAL A 157 -10.34 -12.26 -5.67
N SER A 158 -10.64 -11.59 -6.78
CA SER A 158 -9.78 -11.54 -7.96
C SER A 158 -8.55 -10.66 -7.73
N GLY A 159 -8.72 -9.52 -7.07
CA GLY A 159 -7.64 -8.60 -6.71
C GLY A 159 -8.17 -7.35 -6.01
N TYR A 160 -7.26 -6.60 -5.42
CA TYR A 160 -7.49 -5.31 -4.76
C TYR A 160 -6.59 -4.25 -5.38
N PHE A 161 -7.16 -3.09 -5.68
CA PHE A 161 -6.46 -1.92 -6.23
C PHE A 161 -6.49 -0.78 -5.22
N ASN A 162 -5.33 -0.16 -5.00
CA ASN A 162 -5.12 0.88 -3.99
C ASN A 162 -4.51 2.14 -4.61
N VAL A 163 -4.93 3.30 -4.14
CA VAL A 163 -4.35 4.61 -4.47
C VAL A 163 -3.99 5.30 -3.18
N ASP A 164 -2.68 5.50 -2.94
CA ASP A 164 -2.20 6.07 -1.70
C ASP A 164 -0.75 6.59 -1.85
N ASN A 165 -0.55 7.55 -2.75
CA ASN A 165 0.73 8.25 -2.93
C ASN A 165 0.49 9.72 -3.35
N GLY A 166 -0.50 10.36 -2.72
CA GLY A 166 -0.82 11.76 -2.95
C GLY A 166 -1.82 11.99 -4.09
N THR A 167 -1.82 13.20 -4.61
CA THR A 167 -2.84 13.71 -5.54
C THR A 167 -2.42 13.70 -7.01
N GLY A 168 -1.20 13.26 -7.33
CA GLY A 168 -0.68 13.28 -8.69
C GLY A 168 -1.26 12.21 -9.59
N LYS A 169 -1.07 12.38 -10.89
CA LYS A 169 -1.53 11.43 -11.92
C LYS A 169 -1.03 10.02 -11.65
N ILE A 170 -1.85 9.04 -11.97
CA ILE A 170 -1.38 7.66 -12.10
C ILE A 170 -0.50 7.55 -13.35
N LEU A 171 0.73 7.09 -13.15
CA LEU A 171 1.73 6.85 -14.20
C LEU A 171 1.83 5.37 -14.58
N GLY A 172 1.31 4.49 -13.73
CA GLY A 172 1.40 3.05 -13.92
C GLY A 172 1.03 2.26 -12.68
N ILE A 173 1.59 1.06 -12.54
CA ILE A 173 1.24 0.13 -11.46
C ILE A 173 2.44 -0.70 -11.01
N TYR A 174 2.52 -0.98 -9.71
CA TYR A 174 3.42 -1.96 -9.13
C TYR A 174 2.83 -3.36 -9.28
N LEU A 175 3.62 -4.31 -9.77
CA LEU A 175 3.17 -5.70 -9.92
C LEU A 175 3.19 -6.49 -8.61
N GLN A 176 3.79 -5.97 -7.56
CA GLN A 176 3.99 -6.64 -6.27
C GLN A 176 4.60 -8.05 -6.48
N GLU A 177 5.66 -8.13 -7.30
CA GLU A 177 6.33 -9.38 -7.72
C GLU A 177 5.43 -10.38 -8.47
N ASN A 178 4.20 -10.04 -8.77
CA ASN A 178 3.30 -10.87 -9.55
C ASN A 178 3.50 -10.65 -11.06
N SER A 179 4.59 -11.17 -11.61
CA SER A 179 4.94 -10.99 -13.02
C SER A 179 3.89 -11.56 -13.99
N ALA A 180 3.05 -12.50 -13.53
CA ALA A 180 2.01 -13.10 -14.35
C ALA A 180 0.89 -12.12 -14.77
N VAL A 181 0.70 -11.00 -14.04
CA VAL A 181 -0.26 -9.96 -14.42
C VAL A 181 0.31 -8.95 -15.40
N ALA A 182 1.62 -8.90 -15.62
CA ALA A 182 2.27 -7.90 -16.48
C ALA A 182 1.68 -7.80 -17.88
N PRO A 183 1.49 -8.90 -18.64
CA PRO A 183 0.91 -8.83 -19.99
C PRO A 183 -0.57 -8.39 -19.96
N ILE A 184 -1.30 -8.70 -18.88
CA ILE A 184 -2.69 -8.30 -18.69
C ILE A 184 -2.76 -6.79 -18.49
N PHE A 185 -1.97 -6.24 -17.58
CA PHE A 185 -1.93 -4.81 -17.31
C PHE A 185 -1.38 -4.01 -18.49
N ALA A 186 -0.38 -4.53 -19.20
CA ALA A 186 0.11 -3.91 -20.43
C ALA A 186 -1.01 -3.72 -21.46
N GLN A 187 -1.88 -4.72 -21.64
CA GLN A 187 -3.04 -4.63 -22.51
C GLN A 187 -4.06 -3.58 -22.02
N TRP A 188 -4.32 -3.51 -20.70
CA TRP A 188 -5.26 -2.54 -20.14
C TRP A 188 -4.74 -1.10 -20.21
N MET A 189 -3.42 -0.94 -20.16
CA MET A 189 -2.77 0.37 -20.23
C MET A 189 -2.63 0.89 -21.67
N GLU A 190 -2.78 0.06 -22.68
CA GLU A 190 -2.61 0.48 -24.10
C GLU A 190 -3.48 1.71 -24.45
N PRO A 191 -4.79 1.74 -24.16
CA PRO A 191 -5.63 2.92 -24.42
C PRO A 191 -5.37 4.09 -23.48
N LEU A 192 -4.55 3.92 -22.44
CA LEU A 192 -4.27 4.95 -21.41
C LEU A 192 -2.95 5.69 -21.65
N LYS A 193 -2.21 5.37 -22.70
CA LYS A 193 -0.91 5.98 -23.01
C LYS A 193 -0.99 7.50 -23.18
N ASP A 194 -2.06 7.97 -23.80
CA ASP A 194 -2.27 9.41 -23.99
C ASP A 194 -2.57 10.15 -22.67
N LEU A 195 -2.95 9.41 -21.63
CA LEU A 195 -3.10 9.92 -20.26
C LEU A 195 -1.78 9.84 -19.46
N GLY A 196 -0.69 9.36 -20.05
CA GLY A 196 0.61 9.24 -19.40
C GLY A 196 0.81 7.94 -18.62
N VAL A 197 -0.08 6.95 -18.75
CA VAL A 197 -0.01 5.67 -18.02
C VAL A 197 0.84 4.68 -18.81
N THR A 198 2.13 4.62 -18.49
CA THR A 198 3.10 3.85 -19.29
C THR A 198 4.00 2.94 -18.48
N THR A 199 3.96 3.04 -17.15
CA THR A 199 4.92 2.35 -16.27
C THR A 199 4.35 1.07 -15.69
N ILE A 200 5.02 -0.06 -15.94
CA ILE A 200 4.81 -1.31 -15.24
C ILE A 200 6.11 -1.64 -14.52
N THR A 201 6.06 -1.75 -13.20
CA THR A 201 7.26 -2.07 -12.41
C THR A 201 7.09 -3.38 -11.67
N ALA A 202 8.09 -4.26 -11.81
CA ALA A 202 8.13 -5.55 -11.10
C ALA A 202 8.45 -5.41 -9.61
N ARG A 203 8.75 -4.20 -9.15
CA ARG A 203 9.07 -3.94 -7.75
C ARG A 203 7.84 -4.05 -6.86
N ASN A 204 8.08 -4.35 -5.59
CA ASN A 204 7.11 -4.13 -4.54
C ASN A 204 7.14 -2.66 -4.12
N THR A 205 6.00 -2.19 -3.64
CA THR A 205 5.89 -1.04 -2.77
C THR A 205 5.15 -1.49 -1.52
N GLY A 206 5.38 -0.83 -0.41
CA GLY A 206 4.79 -1.18 0.88
C GLY A 206 4.26 0.03 1.61
N GLY A 207 3.78 -0.20 2.83
CA GLY A 207 3.33 0.84 3.74
C GLY A 207 1.91 1.32 3.47
N THR A 208 1.04 0.50 2.86
CA THR A 208 -0.38 0.81 2.67
C THR A 208 -1.24 -0.44 2.47
N ASP A 209 -2.54 -0.28 2.46
CA ASP A 209 -3.58 -1.31 2.62
C ASP A 209 -3.54 -2.50 1.66
N HIS A 210 -2.96 -2.37 0.46
CA HIS A 210 -2.82 -3.49 -0.47
C HIS A 210 -1.97 -4.64 0.12
N GLU A 211 -1.05 -4.33 1.05
CA GLU A 211 -0.22 -5.33 1.73
C GLU A 211 -1.06 -6.31 2.56
N SER A 212 -2.16 -5.85 3.16
CA SER A 212 -3.07 -6.70 3.92
C SER A 212 -3.65 -7.83 3.08
N PHE A 213 -3.97 -7.55 1.82
CA PHE A 213 -4.47 -8.52 0.84
C PHE A 213 -3.36 -9.44 0.34
N ASP A 214 -2.22 -8.86 -0.03
CA ASP A 214 -1.07 -9.61 -0.54
C ASP A 214 -0.54 -10.61 0.51
N ALA A 215 -0.58 -10.25 1.78
CA ALA A 215 -0.17 -11.11 2.90
C ALA A 215 -0.97 -12.42 3.01
N VAL A 216 -2.17 -12.47 2.48
CA VAL A 216 -3.00 -13.69 2.45
C VAL A 216 -3.16 -14.28 1.04
N GLY A 217 -2.29 -13.88 0.11
CA GLY A 217 -2.25 -14.40 -1.26
C GLY A 217 -3.39 -13.91 -2.17
N ILE A 218 -4.05 -12.80 -1.82
CA ILE A 218 -4.93 -12.06 -2.73
C ILE A 218 -4.06 -11.05 -3.48
N PRO A 219 -4.11 -10.98 -4.82
CA PRO A 219 -3.36 -9.97 -5.56
C PRO A 219 -3.76 -8.55 -5.12
N GLY A 220 -2.90 -7.88 -4.37
CA GLY A 220 -3.04 -6.49 -3.94
C GLY A 220 -2.07 -5.62 -4.74
N PHE A 221 -2.56 -4.50 -5.27
CA PHE A 221 -1.77 -3.63 -6.14
C PHE A 221 -1.87 -2.17 -5.69
N GLN A 222 -0.75 -1.47 -5.77
CA GLN A 222 -0.65 -0.03 -5.59
C GLN A 222 -0.33 0.60 -6.94
N PHE A 223 -1.02 1.67 -7.31
CA PHE A 223 -0.68 2.45 -8.49
C PHE A 223 0.59 3.27 -8.27
N THR A 224 1.36 3.45 -9.34
CA THR A 224 2.49 4.39 -9.37
C THR A 224 1.94 5.77 -9.70
N GLN A 225 2.19 6.77 -8.86
CA GLN A 225 1.71 8.13 -9.05
C GLN A 225 2.85 9.12 -9.27
N ASP A 226 2.53 10.26 -9.88
CA ASP A 226 3.41 11.43 -9.84
C ASP A 226 3.44 11.95 -8.40
N GLY A 227 4.61 11.94 -7.81
CA GLY A 227 4.75 12.27 -6.38
C GLY A 227 4.48 13.73 -6.04
N LEU A 228 4.55 14.65 -7.01
CA LEU A 228 4.38 16.09 -6.77
C LEU A 228 5.03 16.54 -5.45
N ASP A 229 4.22 17.09 -4.54
CA ASP A 229 4.66 17.52 -3.20
C ASP A 229 4.54 16.40 -2.14
N TYR A 230 4.02 15.22 -2.47
CA TYR A 230 3.67 14.18 -1.48
C TYR A 230 4.87 13.81 -0.61
N GLY A 231 5.91 13.24 -1.19
CA GLY A 231 7.09 12.79 -0.44
C GLY A 231 7.98 13.92 0.11
N SER A 232 7.75 15.18 -0.28
CA SER A 232 8.58 16.30 0.13
C SER A 232 7.91 17.28 1.10
N ARG A 233 6.58 17.36 1.09
CA ARG A 233 5.86 18.38 1.86
C ARG A 233 4.63 17.87 2.59
N THR A 234 3.76 17.11 1.94
CA THR A 234 2.43 16.83 2.49
C THR A 234 2.39 15.57 3.33
N HIS A 235 3.06 14.49 2.91
CA HIS A 235 3.05 13.21 3.60
C HIS A 235 3.37 13.35 5.10
N HIS A 236 2.42 13.01 5.96
CA HIS A 236 2.49 13.04 7.42
C HIS A 236 2.81 14.42 8.02
N SER A 237 2.50 15.51 7.33
CA SER A 237 2.82 16.86 7.79
C SER A 237 1.58 17.75 7.94
N ASN A 238 1.75 18.87 8.63
CA ASN A 238 0.71 19.90 8.74
C ASN A 238 0.44 20.68 7.44
N MET A 239 1.12 20.34 6.36
CA MET A 239 0.91 20.92 5.05
C MET A 239 0.00 20.06 4.16
N ASP A 240 -0.52 18.96 4.67
CA ASP A 240 -1.46 18.11 3.95
C ASP A 240 -2.87 18.70 4.01
N THR A 241 -3.09 19.73 3.22
CA THR A 241 -4.31 20.53 3.19
C THR A 241 -5.00 20.47 1.83
N TYR A 242 -6.28 20.84 1.81
CA TYR A 242 -7.14 20.77 0.64
C TYR A 242 -6.56 21.46 -0.60
N GLU A 243 -5.85 22.56 -0.44
CA GLU A 243 -5.26 23.35 -1.52
C GLU A 243 -4.14 22.60 -2.28
N ARG A 244 -3.68 21.47 -1.74
CA ARG A 244 -2.67 20.62 -2.39
C ARG A 244 -3.28 19.67 -3.41
N LEU A 245 -4.59 19.45 -3.36
CA LEU A 245 -5.26 18.58 -4.31
C LEU A 245 -5.16 19.13 -5.74
N GLN A 246 -4.95 18.22 -6.69
CA GLN A 246 -4.90 18.52 -8.11
C GLN A 246 -6.12 17.91 -8.82
N PRO A 247 -7.22 18.67 -9.04
CA PRO A 247 -8.48 18.11 -9.53
C PRO A 247 -8.35 17.37 -10.88
N ALA A 248 -7.53 17.89 -11.79
CA ALA A 248 -7.32 17.24 -13.09
C ALA A 248 -6.61 15.90 -12.97
N ASP A 249 -5.65 15.80 -12.04
CA ASP A 249 -4.89 14.58 -11.79
C ASP A 249 -5.75 13.53 -11.07
N LEU A 250 -6.59 13.96 -10.12
CA LEU A 250 -7.56 13.08 -9.46
C LEU A 250 -8.60 12.52 -10.46
N ALA A 251 -9.07 13.34 -11.39
CA ALA A 251 -9.99 12.88 -12.44
C ALA A 251 -9.32 11.87 -13.38
N GLN A 252 -8.03 12.07 -13.71
CA GLN A 252 -7.23 11.10 -14.46
C GLN A 252 -7.07 9.81 -13.64
N ALA A 253 -6.70 9.89 -12.35
CA ALA A 253 -6.53 8.74 -11.48
C ALA A 253 -7.81 7.90 -11.38
N ALA A 254 -8.96 8.54 -11.16
CA ALA A 254 -10.25 7.86 -11.13
C ALA A 254 -10.60 7.17 -12.46
N THR A 255 -10.25 7.79 -13.59
CA THR A 255 -10.45 7.20 -14.92
C THR A 255 -9.58 5.95 -15.08
N VAL A 256 -8.31 6.04 -14.70
CA VAL A 256 -7.36 4.91 -14.80
C VAL A 256 -7.79 3.77 -13.91
N GLU A 257 -8.06 4.02 -12.63
CA GLU A 257 -8.50 2.99 -11.69
C GLU A 257 -9.84 2.36 -12.14
N ALA A 258 -10.79 3.16 -12.63
CA ALA A 258 -12.05 2.65 -13.17
C ALA A 258 -11.82 1.65 -14.32
N ILE A 259 -10.87 1.90 -15.21
CA ILE A 259 -10.54 1.02 -16.32
C ILE A 259 -9.90 -0.29 -15.81
N PHE A 260 -9.00 -0.22 -14.83
CA PHE A 260 -8.41 -1.42 -14.23
C PHE A 260 -9.47 -2.27 -13.52
N VAL A 261 -10.30 -1.66 -12.69
CA VAL A 261 -11.39 -2.34 -11.97
C VAL A 261 -12.41 -2.93 -12.94
N TYR A 262 -12.81 -2.17 -13.98
CA TYR A 262 -13.72 -2.65 -15.01
C TYR A 262 -13.17 -3.89 -15.72
N ASN A 263 -11.94 -3.82 -16.21
CA ASN A 263 -11.32 -4.93 -16.91
C ASN A 263 -11.16 -6.15 -16.02
N ALA A 264 -10.79 -5.99 -14.75
CA ALA A 264 -10.72 -7.08 -13.78
C ALA A 264 -12.10 -7.71 -13.53
N ALA A 265 -13.15 -6.88 -13.42
CA ALA A 265 -14.52 -7.34 -13.20
C ALA A 265 -15.13 -8.03 -14.42
N MET A 266 -14.74 -7.64 -15.64
CA MET A 266 -15.27 -8.17 -16.90
C MET A 266 -14.50 -9.38 -17.44
N ARG A 267 -13.31 -9.63 -16.94
CA ARG A 267 -12.43 -10.71 -17.40
C ARG A 267 -13.08 -12.09 -17.21
N GLU A 268 -12.82 -13.05 -18.12
CA GLU A 268 -13.29 -14.43 -17.96
C GLU A 268 -12.67 -15.09 -16.72
N GLN A 269 -11.36 -14.98 -16.58
CA GLN A 269 -10.61 -15.57 -15.48
C GLN A 269 -10.22 -14.51 -14.46
N MET A 270 -10.10 -14.88 -13.20
CA MET A 270 -9.50 -14.03 -12.17
C MET A 270 -8.07 -13.63 -12.54
N LEU A 271 -7.55 -12.61 -11.88
CA LEU A 271 -6.14 -12.28 -11.97
C LEU A 271 -5.28 -13.44 -11.45
N PRO A 272 -4.18 -13.75 -12.11
CA PRO A 272 -3.25 -14.78 -11.63
C PRO A 272 -2.68 -14.38 -10.27
N ARG A 273 -2.46 -15.38 -9.42
CA ARG A 273 -1.93 -15.22 -8.07
C ARG A 273 -0.46 -15.64 -8.02
N LYS A 274 0.31 -15.01 -7.15
CA LYS A 274 1.60 -15.53 -6.70
C LYS A 274 1.40 -16.83 -5.89
N PRO A 275 2.46 -17.62 -5.69
CA PRO A 275 2.47 -18.61 -4.62
C PRO A 275 2.08 -17.97 -3.29
N LEU A 276 1.38 -18.74 -2.45
CA LEU A 276 1.00 -18.24 -1.13
C LEU A 276 2.24 -17.83 -0.33
N PRO A 277 2.24 -16.68 0.34
CA PRO A 277 3.36 -16.27 1.18
C PRO A 277 3.66 -17.28 2.29
N HIS A 278 4.92 -17.42 2.61
CA HIS A 278 5.42 -18.24 3.72
C HIS A 278 6.20 -17.36 4.71
N PRO A 279 5.52 -16.43 5.41
CA PRO A 279 6.18 -15.45 6.25
C PRO A 279 6.97 -16.08 7.39
N GLU A 280 6.59 -17.29 7.85
CA GLU A 280 7.30 -18.07 8.85
C GLU A 280 8.72 -18.54 8.39
N LEU A 281 8.97 -18.53 7.08
CA LEU A 281 10.25 -18.92 6.49
C LEU A 281 11.15 -17.72 6.16
N GLU A 282 10.62 -16.52 6.13
CA GLU A 282 11.36 -15.31 5.73
C GLU A 282 12.48 -14.96 6.73
N ASP A 283 12.23 -15.15 8.02
CA ASP A 283 13.24 -14.96 9.07
C ASP A 283 14.45 -15.91 8.91
N GLN A 284 14.25 -17.05 8.24
CA GLN A 284 15.33 -18.01 7.93
C GLN A 284 16.16 -17.60 6.70
N ARG A 285 15.58 -16.83 5.78
CA ARG A 285 16.28 -16.32 4.59
C ARG A 285 17.10 -15.07 4.89
N SER A 286 16.71 -14.28 5.88
CA SER A 286 17.44 -13.10 6.35
C SER A 286 18.59 -13.43 7.31
N ALA A 287 18.72 -14.69 7.76
CA ALA A 287 19.90 -15.13 8.46
C ALA A 287 21.12 -14.98 7.53
N PRO A 288 22.20 -14.31 7.96
CA PRO A 288 23.39 -14.17 7.13
C PRO A 288 23.82 -15.57 6.68
N LEU A 289 24.00 -15.72 5.35
CA LEU A 289 24.54 -16.94 4.76
C LEU A 289 25.73 -17.40 5.63
N LYS A 290 25.58 -18.52 6.32
CA LYS A 290 26.72 -19.15 6.98
C LYS A 290 27.71 -19.45 5.86
N VAL A 291 28.76 -18.65 5.77
CA VAL A 291 29.87 -18.91 4.85
C VAL A 291 30.35 -20.28 5.21
N MET A 292 30.17 -21.26 4.32
CA MET A 292 30.68 -22.60 4.53
C MET A 292 32.21 -22.50 4.69
N PRO A 293 32.82 -23.19 5.64
CA PRO A 293 34.26 -23.25 5.74
C PRO A 293 34.81 -23.82 4.41
N GLY A 294 35.51 -22.97 3.64
CA GLY A 294 36.04 -23.33 2.33
C GLY A 294 35.67 -22.37 1.18
N ALA A 295 34.89 -21.33 1.40
CA ALA A 295 34.72 -20.24 0.42
C ALA A 295 36.04 -19.46 0.34
N LEU A 296 36.58 -19.40 -0.86
CA LEU A 296 37.85 -18.81 -1.27
C LEU A 296 38.24 -17.57 -0.48
N GLU A 297 39.42 -17.61 0.15
CA GLU A 297 40.04 -16.39 0.66
C GLU A 297 40.17 -15.37 -0.47
N PRO A 298 39.92 -14.06 -0.21
CA PRO A 298 40.16 -13.06 -1.21
C PRO A 298 41.62 -13.09 -1.65
N PRO A 299 41.91 -12.86 -2.93
CA PRO A 299 43.28 -12.95 -3.43
C PRO A 299 44.21 -12.05 -2.63
N GLU A 300 45.40 -12.57 -2.29
CA GLU A 300 46.45 -11.81 -1.63
C GLU A 300 46.68 -10.49 -2.37
N GLY A 301 46.41 -9.37 -1.72
CA GLY A 301 46.58 -8.03 -2.30
C GLY A 301 45.42 -7.08 -2.16
N ALA A 302 44.23 -7.51 -1.69
CA ALA A 302 43.15 -6.62 -1.39
C ALA A 302 43.46 -5.78 -0.14
N LYS A 303 43.87 -4.52 -0.33
CA LYS A 303 44.09 -3.58 0.76
C LYS A 303 42.77 -3.38 1.52
N LYS A 304 42.78 -3.69 2.83
CA LYS A 304 41.71 -3.22 3.75
C LYS A 304 41.62 -1.70 3.65
N ILE A 305 40.47 -1.21 3.26
CA ILE A 305 40.16 0.20 3.41
C ILE A 305 39.84 0.36 4.90
N ASP A 306 40.77 0.93 5.65
CA ASP A 306 40.57 1.29 7.04
C ASP A 306 39.48 2.34 7.13
N LYS A 307 38.42 2.00 7.85
CA LYS A 307 37.34 2.91 8.25
C LYS A 307 37.77 3.76 9.46
N GLU A 308 38.97 4.31 9.44
CA GLU A 308 39.39 5.33 10.41
C GLU A 308 40.14 6.41 9.65
N SER A 309 39.42 7.47 9.33
CA SER A 309 39.89 8.86 9.45
C SER A 309 38.97 9.85 8.74
N LYS A 310 38.42 10.69 9.57
CA LYS A 310 37.85 12.03 9.39
C LYS A 310 36.35 12.11 9.13
#